data_02415536ca5ae2026e3fc5435e7e202a
#
_entry.id   02415536ca5ae2026e3fc5435e7e202a
#
_cell.length_a   1.000
_cell.length_b   1.000
_cell.length_c   1.000
_cell.angle_alpha   90.00
_cell.angle_beta   90.00
_cell.angle_gamma   90.00
#
_symmetry.space_group_name_H-M   'P 1'
#
loop_
_entity.id
_entity.type
_entity.pdbx_description
1 polymer ?
#
loop_
_entity_poly.entity_id
_entity_poly.type
_entity_poly.pdbx_seq_one_letter_code
_entity_poly.pdbx_strand_id
1 'polypeptide(L)'
;MSFGTKLFTIKNKMDIGNAIKTLRKQKKITQKQLAALCEISTNALCSIETGQSFPSKTTISKICDSLNIPESYLLLFSISEDDIPEDKKIYFRNFGEPLKKILLDE
;
A
#
# COMPACT_ATOMS: atom_id res chain seq x y z
N MET A 1 -21.18 6.38 19.44
CA MET A 1 -20.68 6.57 19.00
C MET A 1 -20.29 6.51 18.33
N SER A 2 -20.35 6.64 18.27
CA SER A 2 -19.89 6.81 17.49
C SER A 2 -19.36 6.10 17.08
N PHE A 3 -19.31 5.51 17.13
CA PHE A 3 -18.60 5.06 16.60
C PHE A 3 -18.68 4.82 15.65
N GLY A 4 -19.53 4.60 15.76
CA GLY A 4 -19.72 4.25 14.52
C GLY A 4 -19.09 4.94 13.55
N THR A 5 -19.09 5.84 13.74
CA THR A 5 -18.47 6.58 12.99
C THR A 5 -17.14 6.34 12.98
N LYS A 6 -16.62 5.84 13.83
CA LYS A 6 -15.37 5.65 13.81
C LYS A 6 -15.08 4.56 12.98
N LEU A 7 -15.97 3.79 12.69
CA LEU A 7 -15.71 2.76 11.86
C LEU A 7 -15.28 3.15 10.56
N PHE A 8 -15.81 4.24 10.08
CA PHE A 8 -15.46 4.58 8.80
C PHE A 8 -14.09 5.00 8.70
N THR A 9 -13.47 5.28 9.72
CA THR A 9 -12.11 5.67 9.59
C THR A 9 -11.26 4.48 9.30
N ILE A 10 -11.75 3.30 9.51
CA ILE A 10 -10.98 2.13 9.24
C ILE A 10 -10.65 1.98 7.80
N LYS A 11 -11.56 2.37 6.94
CA LYS A 11 -11.29 2.20 5.54
C LYS A 11 -10.23 3.13 5.02
N ASN A 12 -9.84 4.12 5.80
CA ASN A 12 -8.79 5.01 5.37
C ASN A 12 -7.43 4.51 5.80
N LYS A 13 -7.40 3.42 6.53
CA LYS A 13 -6.13 2.91 7.00
C LYS A 13 -5.48 2.03 5.98
N MET A 14 -4.18 2.02 5.99
CA MET A 14 -3.39 1.16 5.13
C MET A 14 -3.78 1.30 3.68
N ASP A 15 -3.31 2.35 3.09
CA ASP A 15 -3.57 2.59 1.68
C ASP A 15 -2.67 1.67 0.85
N ILE A 16 -3.05 0.40 0.80
CA ILE A 16 -2.25 -0.60 0.14
C ILE A 16 -2.21 -0.39 -1.37
N GLY A 17 -3.30 0.14 -1.93
CA GLY A 17 -3.33 0.41 -3.36
C GLY A 17 -2.30 1.45 -3.77
N ASN A 18 -2.20 2.52 -3.00
CA ASN A 18 -1.24 3.56 -3.29
C ASN A 18 0.19 3.07 -3.08
N ALA A 19 0.40 2.21 -2.08
CA ALA A 19 1.71 1.64 -1.83
C ALA A 19 2.14 0.77 -3.02
N ILE A 20 1.23 -0.05 -3.54
CA ILE A 20 1.51 -0.88 -4.70
C ILE A 20 1.87 -0.01 -5.89
N LYS A 21 1.10 1.04 -6.12
CA LYS A 21 1.34 1.93 -7.25
C LYS A 21 2.71 2.60 -7.13
N THR A 22 3.04 3.08 -5.94
CA THR A 22 4.30 3.75 -5.69
C THR A 22 5.49 2.81 -5.93
N LEU A 23 5.41 1.60 -5.37
CA LEU A 23 6.49 0.64 -5.53
C LEU A 23 6.61 0.15 -6.97
N ARG A 24 5.46 -0.03 -7.63
CA ARG A 24 5.46 -0.43 -9.03
C ARG A 24 6.18 0.62 -9.89
N LYS A 25 5.86 1.90 -9.66
CA LYS A 25 6.48 2.98 -10.43
C LYS A 25 7.96 3.10 -10.13
N GLN A 26 8.34 2.87 -8.88
CA GLN A 26 9.74 2.89 -8.52
C GLN A 26 10.52 1.82 -9.29
N LYS A 27 9.91 0.66 -9.48
CA LYS A 27 10.52 -0.43 -10.22
C LYS A 27 10.38 -0.24 -11.74
N LYS A 28 9.73 0.82 -12.18
CA LYS A 28 9.54 1.15 -13.58
C LYS A 28 8.79 0.08 -14.35
N ILE A 29 7.79 -0.48 -13.71
CA ILE A 29 6.92 -1.49 -14.29
C ILE A 29 5.57 -0.85 -14.56
N THR A 30 5.02 -1.07 -15.75
CA THR A 30 3.71 -0.52 -16.08
C THR A 30 2.61 -1.31 -15.39
N GLN A 31 1.43 -0.71 -15.29
CA GLN A 31 0.27 -1.38 -14.73
C GLN A 31 -0.04 -2.66 -15.53
N LYS A 32 0.06 -2.58 -16.85
CA LYS A 32 -0.20 -3.72 -17.70
C LYS A 32 0.80 -4.85 -17.44
N GLN A 33 2.07 -4.51 -17.28
CA GLN A 33 3.11 -5.51 -17.01
C GLN A 33 2.88 -6.17 -15.66
N LEU A 34 2.60 -5.40 -14.63
CA LEU A 34 2.40 -5.98 -13.31
C LEU A 34 1.14 -6.85 -13.30
N ALA A 35 0.06 -6.39 -13.93
CA ALA A 35 -1.16 -7.18 -13.98
C ALA A 35 -0.90 -8.54 -14.64
N ALA A 36 -0.15 -8.54 -15.75
CA ALA A 36 0.18 -9.78 -16.43
C ALA A 36 0.99 -10.71 -15.53
N LEU A 37 1.96 -10.18 -14.80
CA LEU A 37 2.77 -11.00 -13.90
C LEU A 37 1.92 -11.60 -12.78
N CYS A 38 0.89 -10.88 -12.35
CA CYS A 38 0.03 -11.34 -11.27
C CYS A 38 -1.16 -12.15 -11.77
N GLU A 39 -1.27 -12.32 -13.09
CA GLU A 39 -2.36 -13.07 -13.69
C GLU A 39 -3.74 -12.47 -13.37
N ILE A 40 -3.81 -11.15 -13.37
CA ILE A 40 -5.07 -10.43 -13.20
C ILE A 40 -5.20 -9.44 -14.36
N SER A 41 -6.39 -8.93 -14.55
CA SER A 41 -6.60 -7.95 -15.62
C SER A 41 -6.02 -6.59 -15.22
N THR A 42 -5.71 -5.78 -16.21
CA THR A 42 -5.24 -4.42 -15.96
C THR A 42 -6.30 -3.63 -15.20
N ASN A 43 -7.59 -3.86 -15.53
CA ASN A 43 -8.67 -3.18 -14.83
C ASN A 43 -8.73 -3.59 -13.36
N ALA A 44 -8.48 -4.87 -13.07
CA ALA A 44 -8.47 -5.33 -11.68
C ALA A 44 -7.34 -4.66 -10.92
N LEU A 45 -6.17 -4.54 -11.52
CA LEU A 45 -5.06 -3.89 -10.85
C LEU A 45 -5.33 -2.40 -10.68
N CYS A 46 -5.95 -1.78 -11.67
CA CYS A 46 -6.33 -0.37 -11.57
C CYS A 46 -7.28 -0.15 -10.38
N SER A 47 -8.26 -1.02 -10.22
CA SER A 47 -9.19 -0.92 -9.10
C SER A 47 -8.48 -1.07 -7.75
N ILE A 48 -7.49 -1.94 -7.68
CA ILE A 48 -6.71 -2.12 -6.46
C ILE A 48 -5.89 -0.85 -6.18
N GLU A 49 -5.21 -0.33 -7.20
CA GLU A 49 -4.33 0.83 -7.01
C GLU A 49 -5.11 2.10 -6.68
N THR A 50 -6.36 2.20 -7.13
CA THR A 50 -7.16 3.38 -6.83
C THR A 50 -7.98 3.22 -5.55
N GLY A 51 -7.89 2.05 -4.90
CA GLY A 51 -8.60 1.84 -3.65
C GLY A 51 -10.03 1.39 -3.81
N GLN A 52 -10.48 1.11 -5.04
CA GLN A 52 -11.85 0.65 -5.26
C GLN A 52 -12.04 -0.78 -4.80
N SER A 53 -11.00 -1.58 -4.82
CA SER A 53 -11.08 -2.94 -4.32
C SER A 53 -9.83 -3.26 -3.53
N PHE A 54 -9.97 -4.16 -2.57
CA PHE A 54 -8.84 -4.58 -1.76
C PHE A 54 -8.34 -5.92 -2.31
N PRO A 55 -7.03 -6.09 -2.50
CA PRO A 55 -6.53 -7.33 -3.08
C PRO A 55 -6.67 -8.50 -2.11
N SER A 56 -6.89 -9.68 -2.65
CA SER A 56 -6.92 -10.89 -1.84
C SER A 56 -5.50 -11.20 -1.38
N LYS A 57 -5.38 -12.07 -0.39
CA LYS A 57 -4.08 -12.49 0.11
C LYS A 57 -3.23 -13.09 -0.99
N THR A 58 -3.83 -13.89 -1.84
CA THR A 58 -3.13 -14.50 -2.98
C THR A 58 -2.61 -13.43 -3.94
N THR A 59 -3.43 -12.43 -4.21
CA THR A 59 -3.03 -11.35 -5.11
C THR A 59 -1.89 -10.53 -4.49
N ILE A 60 -1.97 -10.28 -3.19
CA ILE A 60 -0.89 -9.57 -2.49
C ILE A 60 0.42 -10.34 -2.63
N SER A 61 0.39 -11.66 -2.44
CA SER A 61 1.60 -12.46 -2.60
C SER A 61 2.16 -12.37 -4.00
N LYS A 62 1.30 -12.43 -5.00
CA LYS A 62 1.75 -12.35 -6.39
C LYS A 62 2.35 -10.99 -6.71
N ILE A 63 1.75 -9.93 -6.19
CA ILE A 63 2.26 -8.58 -6.39
C ILE A 63 3.64 -8.44 -5.75
N CYS A 64 3.78 -8.90 -4.52
CA CYS A 64 5.05 -8.79 -3.81
C CYS A 64 6.13 -9.63 -4.49
N ASP A 65 5.78 -10.82 -4.94
CA ASP A 65 6.74 -11.65 -5.67
C ASP A 65 7.17 -10.96 -6.96
N SER A 66 6.21 -10.38 -7.67
CA SER A 66 6.49 -9.72 -8.94
C SER A 66 7.34 -8.48 -8.76
N LEU A 67 7.17 -7.78 -7.65
CA LEU A 67 7.97 -6.59 -7.35
C LEU A 67 9.25 -6.95 -6.59
N ASN A 68 9.42 -8.22 -6.26
CA ASN A 68 10.58 -8.73 -5.53
C ASN A 68 10.75 -8.02 -4.18
N ILE A 69 9.66 -7.95 -3.43
CA ILE A 69 9.69 -7.36 -2.10
C ILE A 69 8.96 -8.29 -1.13
N PRO A 70 9.30 -8.26 0.15
CA PRO A 70 8.54 -9.03 1.14
C PRO A 70 7.22 -8.32 1.42
N GLU A 71 6.24 -9.07 1.89
CA GLU A 71 4.93 -8.48 2.19
C GLU A 71 5.02 -7.43 3.30
N SER A 72 5.95 -7.61 4.23
CA SER A 72 6.14 -6.63 5.29
C SER A 72 6.57 -5.28 4.74
N TYR A 73 7.33 -5.29 3.66
CA TYR A 73 7.78 -4.07 3.01
C TYR A 73 6.57 -3.32 2.43
N LEU A 74 5.68 -4.07 1.77
CA LEU A 74 4.47 -3.48 1.23
C LEU A 74 3.61 -2.89 2.35
N LEU A 75 3.49 -3.61 3.46
CA LEU A 75 2.70 -3.12 4.59
C LEU A 75 3.29 -1.84 5.16
N LEU A 76 4.60 -1.75 5.26
CA LEU A 76 5.24 -0.54 5.76
C LEU A 76 4.85 0.67 4.89
N PHE A 77 4.87 0.51 3.58
CA PHE A 77 4.53 1.60 2.68
C PHE A 77 3.04 1.89 2.66
N SER A 78 2.23 0.98 3.18
CA SER A 78 0.78 1.18 3.24
C SER A 78 0.37 2.00 4.45
N ILE A 79 1.23 2.08 5.46
CA ILE A 79 0.89 2.79 6.70
C ILE A 79 1.14 4.28 6.52
N SER A 80 0.18 5.09 6.95
CA SER A 80 0.33 6.53 6.91
C SER A 80 0.11 7.08 8.32
N GLU A 81 0.35 8.36 8.48
CA GLU A 81 0.15 9.01 9.77
C GLU A 81 -1.26 8.80 10.30
N ASP A 82 -2.25 8.73 9.41
CA ASP A 82 -3.64 8.54 9.82
C ASP A 82 -3.90 7.20 10.52
N ASP A 83 -3.02 6.22 10.29
CA ASP A 83 -3.16 4.91 10.92
C ASP A 83 -2.58 4.90 12.32
N ILE A 84 -1.89 5.95 12.71
CA ILE A 84 -1.11 5.98 13.96
C ILE A 84 -1.90 6.69 15.05
N PRO A 85 -1.89 6.17 16.28
CA PRO A 85 -2.56 6.84 17.39
C PRO A 85 -2.05 8.27 17.56
N GLU A 86 -2.93 9.15 17.97
CA GLU A 86 -2.63 10.56 18.05
C GLU A 86 -1.36 10.88 18.83
N ASP A 87 -1.14 10.23 19.94
CA ASP A 87 0.03 10.48 20.77
C ASP A 87 1.32 9.91 20.21
N LYS A 88 1.23 9.13 19.13
CA LYS A 88 2.41 8.54 18.51
C LYS A 88 2.72 9.15 17.14
N LYS A 89 1.87 10.03 16.66
CA LYS A 89 2.04 10.59 15.32
C LYS A 89 3.35 11.32 15.14
N ILE A 90 3.83 11.98 16.19
CA ILE A 90 5.07 12.72 16.10
C ILE A 90 6.25 11.78 15.80
N TYR A 91 6.23 10.59 16.38
CA TYR A 91 7.28 9.61 16.13
C TYR A 91 7.23 9.08 14.70
N PHE A 92 6.02 8.83 14.21
CA PHE A 92 5.87 8.37 12.84
C PHE A 92 6.36 9.45 11.88
N ARG A 93 6.03 10.72 12.15
CA ARG A 93 6.44 11.82 11.31
C ARG A 93 7.96 11.97 11.30
N ASN A 94 8.59 11.78 12.44
CA ASN A 94 10.03 11.98 12.57
C ASN A 94 10.87 10.77 12.17
N PHE A 95 10.32 9.57 12.25
CA PHE A 95 11.08 8.36 11.96
C PHE A 95 10.45 7.50 10.88
N GLY A 96 9.16 7.33 10.90
CA GLY A 96 8.46 6.45 9.94
C GLY A 96 8.49 6.99 8.53
N GLU A 97 8.10 8.25 8.36
CA GLU A 97 8.09 8.84 7.03
C GLU A 97 9.48 8.97 6.43
N PRO A 98 10.49 9.42 7.19
CA PRO A 98 11.85 9.45 6.65
C PRO A 98 12.37 8.07 6.30
N LEU A 99 12.01 7.04 7.08
CA LEU A 99 12.42 5.68 6.77
C LEU A 99 11.83 5.22 5.45
N LYS A 100 10.54 5.47 5.24
CA LYS A 100 9.90 5.11 3.99
C LYS A 100 10.59 5.79 2.81
N LYS A 101 10.95 7.05 2.99
CA LYS A 101 11.60 7.82 1.94
C LYS A 101 12.96 7.24 1.61
N ILE A 102 13.73 6.87 2.62
CA ILE A 102 15.04 6.28 2.42
C ILE A 102 14.91 4.96 1.66
N LEU A 103 13.93 4.15 2.03
CA LEU A 103 13.75 2.86 1.40
C LEU A 103 13.28 2.96 -0.05
N LEU A 104 12.58 4.04 -0.39
CA LEU A 104 12.16 4.26 -1.76
C LEU A 104 13.27 4.84 -2.62
N ASP A 105 14.19 5.55 -1.99
CA ASP A 105 15.23 6.25 -2.71
C ASP A 105 16.37 5.30 -2.96
N GLU A 106 16.64 4.98 -4.15
CA GLU A 106 17.75 4.14 -4.49
C GLU A 106 18.83 4.88 -5.18
#